data_9e8641048f4187041b0e27306831c8ac
#
_entry.id   9e8641048f4187041b0e27306831c8ac
#
_cell.length_a   1.000
_cell.length_b   1.000
_cell.length_c   1.000
_cell.angle_alpha   90.00
_cell.angle_beta   90.00
_cell.angle_gamma   90.00
#
_symmetry.space_group_name_H-M   'P 1'
#
loop_
_entity.id
_entity.type
_entity.pdbx_description
1 polymer ?
#
loop_
_entity_poly.entity_id
_entity_poly.type
_entity_poly.pdbx_seq_one_letter_code
_entity_poly.pdbx_strand_id
1 'polypeptide(L)'
;MFNLQYITMIEICNILRIYKLSQLKAVTESEVIPKSGETPLTVYPDQLDLELSPDQQDGGLLYKIEQTIPVSKLPEDEAVLFPIPTPSIIEGENTTGKKVIIGTPECPASVYIIPHLQKDQLSVACSMQKSPF
;
A
#
# COMPACT_ATOMS: atom_id res chain seq x y z
N MET A 1 -0.64 3.54 -32.99
CA MET A 1 -0.54 4.60 -31.95
C MET A 1 -0.51 3.94 -30.57
N PHE A 2 0.39 4.38 -29.73
CA PHE A 2 0.45 3.89 -28.38
C PHE A 2 -0.50 4.63 -27.48
N ASN A 3 -1.14 3.90 -26.60
CA ASN A 3 -1.93 4.49 -25.56
C ASN A 3 -1.16 4.38 -24.23
N LEU A 4 -0.38 5.40 -23.92
CA LEU A 4 0.47 5.42 -22.73
C LEU A 4 -0.30 5.33 -21.40
N GLN A 5 -1.61 5.62 -21.43
CA GLN A 5 -2.47 5.55 -20.24
C GLN A 5 -2.58 4.15 -19.64
N TYR A 6 -2.36 3.11 -20.45
CA TYR A 6 -2.54 1.72 -20.04
C TYR A 6 -1.23 1.00 -19.75
N ILE A 7 -0.12 1.74 -19.69
CA ILE A 7 1.16 1.14 -19.30
C ILE A 7 1.18 0.95 -17.78
N THR A 8 1.43 -0.28 -17.35
CA THR A 8 1.62 -0.60 -15.94
C THR A 8 2.87 0.10 -15.43
N MET A 9 2.74 0.82 -14.33
CA MET A 9 3.86 1.47 -13.66
C MET A 9 4.33 0.63 -12.50
N ILE A 10 5.65 0.56 -12.32
CA ILE A 10 6.29 -0.24 -11.27
C ILE A 10 7.17 0.67 -10.44
N GLU A 11 7.00 0.59 -9.11
CA GLU A 11 7.86 1.26 -8.15
C GLU A 11 8.46 0.21 -7.24
N ILE A 12 9.76 0.30 -6.96
CA ILE A 12 10.47 -0.65 -6.12
C ILE A 12 10.56 -0.10 -4.71
N CYS A 13 9.84 -0.73 -3.78
CA CYS A 13 9.81 -0.32 -2.38
C CYS A 13 10.35 -1.44 -1.49
N ASN A 14 11.37 -1.14 -0.70
CA ASN A 14 11.99 -2.09 0.22
C ASN A 14 11.42 -2.03 1.64
N ILE A 15 10.61 -1.02 1.93
CA ILE A 15 9.93 -0.85 3.21
C ILE A 15 8.50 -0.41 2.94
N LEU A 16 7.54 -1.05 3.60
CA LEU A 16 6.15 -0.62 3.58
C LEU A 16 5.69 -0.38 5.01
N ARG A 17 5.18 0.82 5.27
CA ARG A 17 4.59 1.19 6.56
C ARG A 17 3.09 1.29 6.39
N ILE A 18 2.36 0.50 7.16
CA ILE A 18 0.92 0.36 7.02
C ILE A 18 0.24 0.97 8.24
N TYR A 19 -0.57 1.98 8.00
CA TYR A 19 -1.39 2.62 9.03
C TYR A 19 -2.84 2.28 8.80
N LYS A 20 -3.54 1.82 9.84
CA LYS A 20 -5.00 1.78 9.78
C LYS A 20 -5.51 3.21 9.65
N LEU A 21 -6.58 3.40 8.88
CA LEU A 21 -7.13 4.73 8.68
C LEU A 21 -7.47 5.42 10.01
N SER A 22 -7.92 4.64 10.99
CA SER A 22 -8.25 5.13 12.33
C SER A 22 -7.03 5.65 13.11
N GLN A 23 -5.80 5.30 12.72
CA GLN A 23 -4.57 5.76 13.38
C GLN A 23 -4.10 7.12 12.87
N LEU A 24 -4.73 7.67 11.85
CA LEU A 24 -4.22 8.83 11.14
C LEU A 24 -4.95 10.10 11.50
N LYS A 25 -4.18 11.17 11.66
CA LYS A 25 -4.68 12.53 11.83
C LYS A 25 -4.93 13.17 10.47
N ALA A 26 -4.01 12.99 9.53
CA ALA A 26 -4.10 13.56 8.19
C ALA A 26 -3.23 12.78 7.20
N VAL A 27 -3.60 12.86 5.92
CA VAL A 27 -2.83 12.30 4.82
C VAL A 27 -2.75 13.36 3.72
N THR A 28 -1.54 13.63 3.26
CA THR A 28 -1.30 14.51 2.10
C THR A 28 -0.66 13.69 0.98
N GLU A 29 -0.41 14.31 -0.17
CA GLU A 29 0.23 13.64 -1.29
C GLU A 29 1.68 13.21 -1.00
N SER A 30 2.32 13.85 -0.04
CA SER A 30 3.72 13.62 0.29
C SER A 30 3.98 13.11 1.70
N GLU A 31 2.95 13.05 2.54
CA GLU A 31 3.15 12.81 3.96
C GLU A 31 1.95 12.15 4.61
N VAL A 32 2.24 11.22 5.54
CA VAL A 32 1.25 10.60 6.40
C VAL A 32 1.48 11.11 7.81
N ILE A 33 0.44 11.65 8.44
CA ILE A 33 0.52 12.21 9.78
C ILE A 33 -0.30 11.35 10.74
N PRO A 34 0.35 10.52 11.58
CA PRO A 34 -0.37 9.70 12.55
C PRO A 34 -0.84 10.51 13.75
N LYS A 35 -1.84 9.99 14.42
CA LYS A 35 -2.24 10.52 15.74
C LYS A 35 -1.12 10.29 16.75
N SER A 36 -1.11 11.08 17.79
CA SER A 36 -0.10 10.98 18.84
C SER A 36 -0.04 9.57 19.44
N GLY A 37 1.16 9.00 19.51
CA GLY A 37 1.37 7.67 20.07
C GLY A 37 1.11 6.50 19.11
N GLU A 38 0.61 6.77 17.91
CA GLU A 38 0.35 5.71 16.92
C GLU A 38 1.58 5.43 16.08
N THR A 39 1.82 4.14 15.84
CA THR A 39 2.93 3.68 15.00
C THR A 39 2.41 2.76 13.89
N PRO A 40 3.08 2.73 12.73
CA PRO A 40 2.68 1.85 11.65
C PRO A 40 3.13 0.41 11.90
N LEU A 41 2.47 -0.52 11.21
CA LEU A 41 3.03 -1.85 11.01
C LEU A 41 4.06 -1.72 9.88
N THR A 42 5.31 -2.04 10.15
CA THR A 42 6.39 -2.00 9.16
C THR A 42 6.65 -3.40 8.63
N VAL A 43 6.57 -3.56 7.31
CA VAL A 43 6.85 -4.83 6.66
C VAL A 43 7.96 -4.66 5.63
N TYR A 44 8.70 -5.73 5.40
CA TYR A 44 9.82 -5.78 4.46
C TYR A 44 9.48 -6.76 3.35
N PRO A 45 9.04 -6.27 2.18
CA PRO A 45 8.67 -7.16 1.09
C PRO A 45 9.87 -7.89 0.51
N ASP A 46 9.67 -9.15 0.12
CA ASP A 46 10.69 -9.94 -0.55
C ASP A 46 10.87 -9.51 -1.99
N GLN A 47 9.75 -9.28 -2.65
CA GLN A 47 9.74 -8.68 -3.98
C GLN A 47 9.32 -7.25 -3.83
N LEU A 48 10.12 -6.37 -4.37
CA LEU A 48 10.03 -4.95 -4.12
C LEU A 48 9.08 -4.23 -5.07
N ASP A 49 8.55 -4.94 -6.07
CA ASP A 49 7.78 -4.34 -7.16
C ASP A 49 6.35 -4.05 -6.72
N LEU A 50 6.01 -2.78 -6.60
CA LEU A 50 4.63 -2.33 -6.51
C LEU A 50 4.13 -2.01 -7.91
N GLU A 51 3.11 -2.73 -8.36
CA GLU A 51 2.57 -2.58 -9.69
C GLU A 51 1.30 -1.73 -9.67
N LEU A 52 1.32 -0.63 -10.39
CA LEU A 52 0.20 0.27 -10.56
C LEU A 52 -0.36 0.12 -11.96
N SER A 53 -1.60 -0.32 -12.07
CA SER A 53 -2.27 -0.51 -13.35
C SER A 53 -3.32 0.56 -13.58
N PRO A 54 -3.18 1.40 -14.64
CA PRO A 54 -4.25 2.32 -15.00
C PRO A 54 -5.46 1.55 -15.50
N ASP A 55 -6.65 1.97 -15.09
CA ASP A 55 -7.91 1.35 -15.48
C ASP A 55 -8.92 2.44 -15.85
N GLN A 56 -9.42 2.39 -17.08
CA GLN A 56 -10.37 3.38 -17.56
C GLN A 56 -11.79 3.01 -17.10
N GLN A 57 -12.43 3.94 -16.44
CA GLN A 57 -13.79 3.82 -15.94
C GLN A 57 -14.67 4.90 -16.60
N ASP A 58 -15.99 4.77 -16.47
CA ASP A 58 -16.93 5.73 -17.04
C ASP A 58 -16.70 7.15 -16.51
N GLY A 59 -16.25 7.27 -15.26
CA GLY A 59 -15.95 8.54 -14.64
C GLY A 59 -14.54 9.04 -14.83
N GLY A 60 -13.71 8.35 -15.63
CA GLY A 60 -12.31 8.73 -15.88
C GLY A 60 -11.34 7.59 -15.66
N LEU A 61 -10.08 7.94 -15.47
CA LEU A 61 -8.99 6.98 -15.27
C LEU A 61 -8.76 6.75 -13.79
N LEU A 62 -8.73 5.49 -13.39
CA LEU A 62 -8.35 5.06 -12.04
C LEU A 62 -7.00 4.35 -12.08
N TYR A 63 -6.25 4.46 -11.01
CA TYR A 63 -4.99 3.76 -10.83
C TYR A 63 -5.20 2.68 -9.78
N LYS A 64 -4.98 1.42 -10.16
CA LYS A 64 -5.22 0.27 -9.29
C LYS A 64 -3.95 -0.41 -8.87
N ILE A 65 -3.88 -0.78 -7.60
CA ILE A 65 -2.90 -1.71 -7.07
C ILE A 65 -3.68 -2.88 -6.48
N GLU A 66 -3.40 -4.08 -6.97
CA GLU A 66 -4.01 -5.31 -6.50
C GLU A 66 -2.92 -6.37 -6.46
N GLN A 67 -2.33 -6.58 -5.30
CA GLN A 67 -1.21 -7.49 -5.16
C GLN A 67 -1.26 -8.27 -3.86
N THR A 68 -0.71 -9.50 -3.91
CA THR A 68 -0.34 -10.25 -2.73
C THR A 68 1.18 -10.34 -2.70
N ILE A 69 1.78 -9.77 -1.66
CA ILE A 69 3.21 -9.55 -1.58
C ILE A 69 3.79 -10.41 -0.46
N PRO A 70 4.73 -11.34 -0.76
CA PRO A 70 5.45 -12.04 0.30
C PRO A 70 6.30 -11.04 1.10
N VAL A 71 6.23 -11.12 2.41
CA VAL A 71 7.00 -10.27 3.32
C VAL A 71 7.73 -11.12 4.34
N SER A 72 8.75 -10.55 4.95
CA SER A 72 9.45 -11.21 6.04
C SER A 72 8.49 -11.58 7.16
N LYS A 73 8.69 -12.74 7.78
CA LYS A 73 7.80 -13.25 8.83
C LYS A 73 7.66 -12.23 9.94
N LEU A 74 6.41 -11.88 10.26
CA LEU A 74 6.09 -10.93 11.31
C LEU A 74 6.00 -11.62 12.66
N PRO A 75 6.31 -10.92 13.77
CA PRO A 75 5.98 -11.40 15.09
C PRO A 75 4.47 -11.71 15.20
N GLU A 76 4.12 -12.68 16.01
CA GLU A 76 2.74 -13.16 16.10
C GLU A 76 1.75 -12.05 16.48
N ASP A 77 2.14 -11.17 17.38
CA ASP A 77 1.31 -10.03 17.79
C ASP A 77 1.10 -9.00 16.67
N GLU A 78 2.04 -8.89 15.74
CA GLU A 78 1.90 -7.99 14.58
C GLU A 78 1.12 -8.64 13.44
N ALA A 79 1.31 -9.95 13.23
CA ALA A 79 0.63 -10.68 12.16
C ALA A 79 -0.89 -10.71 12.31
N VAL A 80 -1.42 -10.52 13.52
CA VAL A 80 -2.85 -10.52 13.80
C VAL A 80 -3.50 -9.13 13.75
N LEU A 81 -2.74 -8.09 13.44
CA LEU A 81 -3.28 -6.73 13.40
C LEU A 81 -4.21 -6.48 12.21
N PHE A 82 -4.04 -7.23 11.12
CA PHE A 82 -4.82 -7.10 9.91
C PHE A 82 -5.39 -8.47 9.49
N PRO A 83 -6.28 -9.07 10.31
CA PRO A 83 -6.79 -10.42 10.01
C PRO A 83 -7.84 -10.43 8.91
N ILE A 84 -8.47 -9.30 8.65
CA ILE A 84 -9.48 -9.11 7.60
C ILE A 84 -9.13 -7.84 6.82
N PRO A 85 -9.68 -7.65 5.60
CA PRO A 85 -9.46 -6.42 4.85
C PRO A 85 -9.80 -5.19 5.70
N THR A 86 -8.83 -4.31 5.87
CA THR A 86 -8.92 -3.16 6.77
C THR A 86 -8.56 -1.89 5.99
N PRO A 87 -9.39 -0.83 6.05
CA PRO A 87 -9.07 0.44 5.40
C PRO A 87 -7.76 1.01 5.97
N SER A 88 -6.82 1.29 5.09
CA SER A 88 -5.45 1.63 5.47
C SER A 88 -4.82 2.58 4.48
N ILE A 89 -3.72 3.20 4.92
CA ILE A 89 -2.84 4.00 4.07
C ILE A 89 -1.46 3.34 4.14
N ILE A 90 -0.82 3.17 3.01
CA ILE A 90 0.50 2.55 2.94
C ILE A 90 1.52 3.61 2.51
N GLU A 91 2.57 3.77 3.31
CA GLU A 91 3.72 4.58 2.95
C GLU A 91 4.85 3.63 2.53
N GLY A 92 5.13 3.61 1.23
CA GLY A 92 6.26 2.84 0.69
C GLY A 92 7.50 3.72 0.59
N GLU A 93 8.66 3.12 0.78
CA GLU A 93 9.94 3.81 0.63
C GLU A 93 10.85 2.97 -0.24
N ASN A 94 11.38 3.58 -1.31
CA ASN A 94 12.26 2.89 -2.22
C ASN A 94 13.73 3.00 -1.77
N THR A 95 14.64 2.37 -2.51
CA THR A 95 16.07 2.34 -2.17
C THR A 95 16.74 3.70 -2.24
N THR A 96 16.14 4.67 -2.93
CA THR A 96 16.68 6.03 -3.02
C THR A 96 16.10 6.97 -1.97
N GLY A 97 15.19 6.46 -1.11
CA GLY A 97 14.55 7.24 -0.08
C GLY A 97 13.27 7.95 -0.54
N LYS A 98 12.86 7.76 -1.79
CA LYS A 98 11.60 8.32 -2.29
C LYS A 98 10.42 7.62 -1.59
N LYS A 99 9.46 8.39 -1.15
CA LYS A 99 8.24 7.88 -0.51
C LYS A 99 7.09 7.88 -1.47
N VAL A 100 6.27 6.83 -1.40
CA VAL A 100 5.07 6.64 -2.20
C VAL A 100 3.92 6.40 -1.22
N ILE A 101 2.84 7.15 -1.35
CA ILE A 101 1.68 7.02 -0.47
C ILE A 101 0.53 6.40 -1.24
N ILE A 102 0.08 5.23 -0.80
CA ILE A 102 -0.97 4.47 -1.43
C ILE A 102 -2.24 4.57 -0.60
N GLY A 103 -3.28 5.08 -1.22
CA GLY A 103 -4.56 5.29 -0.58
C GLY A 103 -4.79 6.74 -0.20
N THR A 104 -6.05 7.09 -0.04
CA THR A 104 -6.50 8.39 0.48
C THR A 104 -7.60 8.13 1.49
N PRO A 105 -7.97 9.12 2.33
CA PRO A 105 -9.11 8.92 3.24
C PRO A 105 -10.41 8.57 2.53
N GLU A 106 -10.60 9.07 1.30
CA GLU A 106 -11.78 8.79 0.48
C GLU A 106 -11.69 7.44 -0.24
N CYS A 107 -10.46 7.05 -0.61
CA CYS A 107 -10.18 5.80 -1.33
C CYS A 107 -9.04 5.06 -0.63
N PRO A 108 -9.27 4.52 0.57
CA PRO A 108 -8.20 3.85 1.31
C PRO A 108 -7.84 2.52 0.67
N ALA A 109 -6.62 2.06 0.94
CA ALA A 109 -6.20 0.73 0.58
C ALA A 109 -6.87 -0.29 1.49
N SER A 110 -7.30 -1.40 0.92
CA SER A 110 -7.81 -2.53 1.68
C SER A 110 -6.64 -3.50 1.93
N VAL A 111 -6.28 -3.69 3.17
CA VAL A 111 -5.08 -4.44 3.56
C VAL A 111 -5.42 -5.54 4.53
N TYR A 112 -4.90 -6.75 4.29
CA TYR A 112 -4.92 -7.81 5.28
C TYR A 112 -3.68 -8.69 5.16
N ILE A 113 -3.38 -9.43 6.20
CA ILE A 113 -2.20 -10.28 6.28
C ILE A 113 -2.63 -11.73 6.38
N ILE A 114 -2.05 -12.57 5.53
CA ILE A 114 -2.27 -14.01 5.52
C ILE A 114 -1.01 -14.65 6.10
N PRO A 115 -1.07 -15.22 7.32
CA PRO A 115 0.09 -15.86 7.92
C PRO A 115 0.44 -17.16 7.20
N HIS A 116 1.73 -17.40 7.02
CA HIS A 116 2.28 -18.64 6.51
C HIS A 116 3.45 -19.10 7.38
N LEU A 117 3.86 -20.34 7.22
CA LEU A 117 4.90 -20.94 8.08
C LEU A 117 6.24 -20.21 8.01
N GLN A 118 6.67 -19.82 6.83
CA GLN A 118 7.99 -19.23 6.64
C GLN A 118 7.95 -17.74 6.38
N LYS A 119 6.91 -17.27 5.69
CA LYS A 119 6.73 -15.88 5.33
C LYS A 119 5.27 -15.55 5.40
N ASP A 120 4.98 -14.32 5.76
CA ASP A 120 3.60 -13.83 5.70
C ASP A 120 3.31 -13.23 4.34
N GLN A 121 2.06 -13.11 3.99
CA GLN A 121 1.65 -12.47 2.75
C GLN A 121 0.77 -11.25 3.05
N LEU A 122 1.15 -10.15 2.44
CA LEU A 122 0.41 -8.90 2.53
C LEU A 122 -0.48 -8.77 1.31
N SER A 123 -1.79 -8.68 1.51
CA SER A 123 -2.73 -8.44 0.43
C SER A 123 -3.11 -6.97 0.42
N VAL A 124 -2.97 -6.33 -0.73
CA VAL A 124 -3.23 -4.90 -0.93
C VAL A 124 -4.17 -4.74 -2.12
N ALA A 125 -5.24 -4.00 -1.93
CA ALA A 125 -6.14 -3.60 -3.01
C ALA A 125 -6.49 -2.13 -2.83
N CYS A 126 -6.23 -1.32 -3.86
CA CYS A 126 -6.48 0.12 -3.82
C CYS A 126 -6.81 0.65 -5.21
N SER A 127 -7.75 1.59 -5.28
CA SER A 127 -8.06 2.33 -6.51
C SER A 127 -7.99 3.81 -6.19
N MET A 128 -7.21 4.56 -6.96
CA MET A 128 -6.97 5.98 -6.73
C MET A 128 -7.23 6.78 -7.99
N GLN A 129 -7.67 8.03 -7.83
CA GLN A 129 -7.87 8.95 -8.95
C GLN A 129 -6.57 9.55 -9.45
N LYS A 130 -5.54 9.60 -8.62
CA LYS A 130 -4.21 10.09 -8.98
C LYS A 130 -3.17 9.01 -8.76
N SER A 131 -2.15 8.97 -9.62
CA SER A 131 -1.03 8.05 -9.44
C SER A 131 -0.27 8.38 -8.15
N PRO A 132 0.01 7.38 -7.29
CA PRO A 132 0.85 7.58 -6.11
C PRO A 132 2.34 7.65 -6.43
N PHE A 133 2.73 7.29 -7.65
CA PHE A 133 4.13 7.20 -8.05
C PHE A 133 4.66 8.50 -8.63
#